data_8f3e53482272849451a24b0f488ef33b
#
_entry.id   8f3e53482272849451a24b0f488ef33b
#
_cell.length_a   1.000
_cell.length_b   1.000
_cell.length_c   1.000
_cell.angle_alpha   90.00
_cell.angle_beta   90.00
_cell.angle_gamma   90.00
#
_symmetry.space_group_name_H-M   'P 1'
#
loop_
_entity.id
_entity.type
_entity.pdbx_description
1 polymer ?
#
loop_
_entity_poly.entity_id
_entity_poly.type
_entity_poly.pdbx_seq_one_letter_code
_entity_poly.pdbx_strand_id
1 'polypeptide(L)'
;MCREGARATKEFAAANGIAFSECGKLLVATDGAERERMLALYERSRVNGVDVELLDAGELARREPRVSGVGALFVPDTGIVDYRRITAALAGQVRAAGGRIVLGARVDDVTETDAGVTVSGPAGSWTAKALVACAGLQADRVARMAGLRIDTRIVPFRGEYYQLPASRAGLVSTLIYPIPDPELPFLGVHLSPTIDGDLTVGPNAVLGLSREGYRKGSVDLRDAREILGYPGMHRVALANVRTGLRELRNSLFKRGYLAECRRYCPELTMDDLRPREAGIRAQAVARDGTLIHDFLVERTARMVHVLNAPSPAATSALPIADHIVDRLGLPADQATGR
;
A
#
# COMPACT_ATOMS: atom_id res chain seq x y z
N MET A 1 -10.88 -9.79 6.76
CA MET A 1 -10.70 -8.66 5.83
C MET A 1 -9.87 -8.99 4.57
N CYS A 2 -8.54 -9.36 4.60
CA CYS A 2 -7.78 -9.52 3.34
C CYS A 2 -8.31 -10.59 2.39
N ARG A 3 -8.64 -11.80 2.87
CA ARG A 3 -9.23 -12.87 2.03
C ARG A 3 -10.61 -12.49 1.47
N GLU A 4 -11.43 -11.92 2.32
CA GLU A 4 -12.75 -11.39 1.94
C GLU A 4 -12.60 -10.25 0.92
N GLY A 5 -11.67 -9.32 1.17
CA GLY A 5 -11.38 -8.21 0.26
C GLY A 5 -10.86 -8.67 -1.11
N ALA A 6 -9.98 -9.70 -1.14
CA ALA A 6 -9.52 -10.28 -2.40
C ALA A 6 -10.68 -10.87 -3.20
N ARG A 7 -11.58 -11.63 -2.53
CA ARG A 7 -12.79 -12.17 -3.16
C ARG A 7 -13.69 -11.05 -3.67
N ALA A 8 -14.02 -10.08 -2.82
CA ALA A 8 -14.88 -8.96 -3.18
C ALA A 8 -14.30 -8.11 -4.33
N THR A 9 -12.98 -7.91 -4.36
CA THR A 9 -12.29 -7.19 -5.45
C THR A 9 -12.41 -7.95 -6.78
N LYS A 10 -12.25 -9.28 -6.78
CA LYS A 10 -12.43 -10.12 -7.98
C LYS A 10 -13.87 -10.07 -8.49
N GLU A 11 -14.83 -10.24 -7.59
CA GLU A 11 -16.28 -10.16 -7.90
C GLU A 11 -16.63 -8.78 -8.47
N PHE A 12 -16.14 -7.71 -7.85
CA PHE A 12 -16.33 -6.33 -8.32
C PHE A 12 -15.72 -6.11 -9.70
N ALA A 13 -14.48 -6.59 -9.91
CA ALA A 13 -13.79 -6.47 -11.20
C ALA A 13 -14.58 -7.20 -12.30
N ALA A 14 -15.00 -8.44 -12.06
CA ALA A 14 -15.81 -9.21 -13.01
C ALA A 14 -17.13 -8.52 -13.36
N ALA A 15 -17.86 -8.02 -12.35
CA ALA A 15 -19.14 -7.32 -12.53
C ALA A 15 -19.01 -6.00 -13.31
N ASN A 16 -17.83 -5.37 -13.31
CA ASN A 16 -17.57 -4.10 -14.00
C ASN A 16 -16.72 -4.25 -15.27
N GLY A 17 -16.47 -5.48 -15.76
CA GLY A 17 -15.67 -5.73 -16.96
C GLY A 17 -14.20 -5.32 -16.81
N ILE A 18 -13.66 -5.33 -15.59
CA ILE A 18 -12.28 -5.00 -15.30
C ILE A 18 -11.45 -6.29 -15.33
N ALA A 19 -10.42 -6.32 -16.15
CA ALA A 19 -9.53 -7.46 -16.25
C ALA A 19 -8.78 -7.69 -14.92
N PHE A 20 -8.71 -8.95 -14.50
CA PHE A 20 -7.86 -9.40 -13.40
C PHE A 20 -7.25 -10.77 -13.75
N SER A 21 -6.16 -11.13 -13.09
CA SER A 21 -5.49 -12.43 -13.28
C SER A 21 -5.04 -12.99 -11.94
N GLU A 22 -5.38 -14.24 -11.68
CA GLU A 22 -4.88 -15.01 -10.53
C GLU A 22 -3.59 -15.72 -10.92
N CYS A 23 -2.53 -14.93 -11.06
CA CYS A 23 -1.22 -15.44 -11.46
C CYS A 23 -0.46 -16.16 -10.32
N GLY A 24 -0.97 -16.09 -9.11
CA GLY A 24 -0.28 -16.61 -7.94
C GLY A 24 0.90 -15.74 -7.48
N LYS A 25 1.49 -16.15 -6.36
CA LYS A 25 2.66 -15.48 -5.77
C LYS A 25 3.63 -16.50 -5.21
N LEU A 26 4.90 -16.35 -5.54
CA LEU A 26 6.01 -17.08 -4.96
C LEU A 26 6.73 -16.21 -3.92
N LEU A 27 6.86 -16.72 -2.70
CA LEU A 27 7.74 -16.18 -1.67
C LEU A 27 9.02 -17.02 -1.71
N VAL A 28 10.10 -16.46 -2.26
CA VAL A 28 11.33 -17.21 -2.59
C VAL A 28 12.35 -17.04 -1.48
N ALA A 29 12.87 -18.17 -0.98
CA ALA A 29 14.02 -18.20 -0.10
C ALA A 29 15.30 -18.34 -0.93
N THR A 30 16.28 -17.46 -0.72
CA THR A 30 17.54 -17.43 -1.49
C THR A 30 18.73 -18.01 -0.71
N ASP A 31 18.56 -18.23 0.59
CA ASP A 31 19.59 -18.82 1.46
C ASP A 31 18.98 -19.67 2.59
N GLY A 32 19.83 -20.26 3.43
CA GLY A 32 19.41 -21.13 4.53
C GLY A 32 18.60 -20.41 5.61
N ALA A 33 18.95 -19.16 5.95
CA ALA A 33 18.25 -18.39 6.95
C ALA A 33 16.84 -18.00 6.46
N GLU A 34 16.72 -17.61 5.20
CA GLU A 34 15.42 -17.37 4.57
C GLU A 34 14.58 -18.65 4.47
N ARG A 35 15.23 -19.80 4.25
CA ARG A 35 14.53 -21.09 4.24
C ARG A 35 13.93 -21.44 5.60
N GLU A 36 14.61 -21.18 6.69
CA GLU A 36 14.08 -21.38 8.04
C GLU A 36 12.86 -20.48 8.29
N ARG A 37 12.96 -19.19 7.94
CA ARG A 37 11.83 -18.25 8.01
C ARG A 37 10.65 -18.66 7.12
N MET A 38 10.95 -19.20 5.95
CA MET A 38 9.96 -19.75 5.01
C MET A 38 9.16 -20.89 5.65
N LEU A 39 9.82 -21.84 6.28
CA LEU A 39 9.15 -22.97 6.94
C LEU A 39 8.27 -22.52 8.10
N ALA A 40 8.75 -21.58 8.92
CA ALA A 40 7.95 -20.97 9.98
C ALA A 40 6.72 -20.21 9.43
N LEU A 41 6.88 -19.53 8.29
CA LEU A 41 5.78 -18.84 7.60
C LEU A 41 4.77 -19.85 7.03
N TYR A 42 5.23 -20.97 6.48
CA TYR A 42 4.37 -22.04 5.99
C TYR A 42 3.44 -22.57 7.07
N GLU A 43 3.99 -22.96 8.24
CA GLU A 43 3.19 -23.46 9.35
C GLU A 43 2.18 -22.42 9.84
N ARG A 44 2.58 -21.16 9.98
CA ARG A 44 1.68 -20.07 10.36
C ARG A 44 0.57 -19.84 9.33
N SER A 45 0.88 -19.97 8.04
CA SER A 45 -0.11 -19.83 6.97
C SER A 45 -1.16 -20.94 7.02
N ARG A 46 -0.75 -22.18 7.28
CA ARG A 46 -1.66 -23.31 7.46
C ARG A 46 -2.60 -23.12 8.65
N VAL A 47 -2.07 -22.69 9.80
CA VAL A 47 -2.88 -22.40 10.99
C VAL A 47 -3.92 -21.33 10.71
N ASN A 48 -3.59 -20.33 9.87
CA ASN A 48 -4.50 -19.27 9.46
C ASN A 48 -5.43 -19.67 8.30
N GLY A 49 -5.40 -20.92 7.86
CA GLY A 49 -6.25 -21.44 6.78
C GLY A 49 -5.96 -20.80 5.42
N VAL A 50 -4.71 -20.33 5.20
CA VAL A 50 -4.27 -19.83 3.89
C VAL A 50 -3.79 -21.04 3.07
N ASP A 51 -4.29 -21.16 1.85
CA ASP A 51 -3.81 -22.17 0.91
C ASP A 51 -2.40 -21.80 0.44
N VAL A 52 -1.44 -22.66 0.73
CA VAL A 52 -0.02 -22.47 0.38
C VAL A 52 0.64 -23.79 0.04
N GLU A 53 1.42 -23.81 -1.02
CA GLU A 53 2.24 -24.95 -1.44
C GLU A 53 3.69 -24.68 -1.04
N LEU A 54 4.32 -25.66 -0.41
CA LEU A 54 5.77 -25.64 -0.13
C LEU A 54 6.50 -26.25 -1.32
N LEU A 55 7.36 -25.48 -1.96
CA LEU A 55 8.15 -25.90 -3.12
C LEU A 55 9.62 -26.05 -2.76
N ASP A 56 10.24 -27.14 -3.21
CA ASP A 56 11.69 -27.28 -3.22
C ASP A 56 12.33 -26.48 -4.37
N ALA A 57 13.67 -26.45 -4.42
CA ALA A 57 14.40 -25.71 -5.46
C ALA A 57 14.11 -26.23 -6.88
N GLY A 58 13.91 -27.56 -7.03
CA GLY A 58 13.60 -28.17 -8.32
C GLY A 58 12.18 -27.83 -8.79
N GLU A 59 11.22 -27.81 -7.88
CA GLU A 59 9.84 -27.40 -8.16
C GLU A 59 9.75 -25.92 -8.50
N LEU A 60 10.48 -25.07 -7.77
CA LEU A 60 10.61 -23.65 -8.08
C LEU A 60 11.15 -23.45 -9.49
N ALA A 61 12.25 -24.12 -9.85
CA ALA A 61 12.86 -24.01 -11.18
C ALA A 61 11.96 -24.52 -12.32
N ARG A 62 11.10 -25.52 -12.06
CA ARG A 62 10.10 -25.96 -13.05
C ARG A 62 8.98 -24.94 -13.25
N ARG A 63 8.54 -24.28 -12.17
CA ARG A 63 7.43 -23.31 -12.22
C ARG A 63 7.89 -21.94 -12.77
N GLU A 64 9.07 -21.49 -12.36
CA GLU A 64 9.67 -20.22 -12.80
C GLU A 64 11.15 -20.45 -13.16
N PRO A 65 11.47 -20.86 -14.39
CA PRO A 65 12.82 -21.27 -14.80
C PRO A 65 13.89 -20.16 -14.68
N ARG A 66 13.46 -18.91 -14.60
CA ARG A 66 14.35 -17.74 -14.50
C ARG A 66 14.51 -17.23 -13.07
N VAL A 67 13.86 -17.90 -12.10
CA VAL A 67 13.94 -17.57 -10.68
C VAL A 67 14.86 -18.52 -9.95
N SER A 68 15.81 -17.99 -9.21
CA SER A 68 16.76 -18.75 -8.39
C SER A 68 16.38 -18.69 -6.91
N GLY A 69 16.42 -19.83 -6.23
CA GLY A 69 16.17 -19.93 -4.80
C GLY A 69 16.41 -21.35 -4.28
N VAL A 70 16.48 -21.49 -2.97
CA VAL A 70 16.63 -22.78 -2.27
C VAL A 70 15.29 -23.43 -1.93
N GLY A 71 14.19 -22.75 -2.26
CA GLY A 71 12.79 -23.15 -2.09
C GLY A 71 11.86 -21.95 -2.14
N ALA A 72 10.56 -22.21 -2.17
CA ALA A 72 9.56 -21.15 -2.18
C ALA A 72 8.25 -21.59 -1.51
N LEU A 73 7.43 -20.61 -1.12
CA LEU A 73 6.00 -20.78 -0.84
C LEU A 73 5.20 -20.24 -2.02
N PHE A 74 4.34 -21.06 -2.58
CA PHE A 74 3.39 -20.61 -3.60
C PHE A 74 2.02 -20.36 -2.97
N VAL A 75 1.46 -19.17 -3.25
CA VAL A 75 0.12 -18.75 -2.81
C VAL A 75 -0.75 -18.60 -4.06
N PRO A 76 -1.60 -19.57 -4.39
CA PRO A 76 -2.35 -19.61 -5.66
C PRO A 76 -3.37 -18.46 -5.77
N ASP A 77 -4.09 -18.13 -4.69
CA ASP A 77 -5.17 -17.16 -4.68
C ASP A 77 -4.74 -15.69 -4.87
N THR A 78 -3.43 -15.44 -5.02
CA THR A 78 -2.92 -14.09 -5.24
C THR A 78 -3.09 -13.69 -6.70
N GLY A 79 -3.60 -12.49 -6.92
CA GLY A 79 -3.84 -11.97 -8.27
C GLY A 79 -3.38 -10.53 -8.44
N ILE A 80 -3.50 -10.08 -9.68
CA ILE A 80 -3.21 -8.71 -10.11
C ILE A 80 -4.46 -8.08 -10.75
N VAL A 81 -4.62 -6.79 -10.52
CA VAL A 81 -5.70 -5.99 -11.10
C VAL A 81 -5.23 -4.52 -11.22
N ASP A 82 -5.81 -3.78 -12.15
CA ASP A 82 -5.58 -2.33 -12.20
C ASP A 82 -6.53 -1.59 -11.25
N TYR A 83 -6.01 -1.15 -10.11
CA TYR A 83 -6.77 -0.37 -9.11
C TYR A 83 -7.22 1.00 -9.61
N ARG A 84 -6.61 1.57 -10.66
CA ARG A 84 -7.12 2.81 -11.30
C ARG A 84 -8.48 2.54 -11.95
N ARG A 85 -8.65 1.39 -12.60
CA ARG A 85 -9.93 0.95 -13.18
C ARG A 85 -10.95 0.65 -12.10
N ILE A 86 -10.57 -0.02 -11.01
CA ILE A 86 -11.44 -0.24 -9.83
C ILE A 86 -11.94 1.10 -9.29
N THR A 87 -11.04 2.06 -9.05
CA THR A 87 -11.38 3.39 -8.53
C THR A 87 -12.30 4.15 -9.47
N ALA A 88 -12.06 4.07 -10.79
CA ALA A 88 -12.91 4.72 -11.80
C ALA A 88 -14.33 4.12 -11.82
N ALA A 89 -14.45 2.80 -11.69
CA ALA A 89 -15.75 2.13 -11.61
C ALA A 89 -16.51 2.52 -10.33
N LEU A 90 -15.84 2.54 -9.17
CA LEU A 90 -16.43 3.03 -7.91
C LEU A 90 -16.92 4.48 -8.05
N ALA A 91 -16.11 5.36 -8.66
CA ALA A 91 -16.52 6.72 -8.93
C ALA A 91 -17.73 6.81 -9.87
N GLY A 92 -17.83 5.90 -10.85
CA GLY A 92 -19.01 5.74 -11.70
C GLY A 92 -20.25 5.37 -10.90
N GLN A 93 -20.14 4.42 -9.98
CA GLN A 93 -21.25 4.01 -9.11
C GLN A 93 -21.73 5.14 -8.19
N VAL A 94 -20.80 5.92 -7.61
CA VAL A 94 -21.15 7.11 -6.81
C VAL A 94 -21.99 8.08 -7.64
N ARG A 95 -21.61 8.36 -8.89
CA ARG A 95 -22.37 9.27 -9.77
C ARG A 95 -23.73 8.68 -10.16
N ALA A 96 -23.78 7.39 -10.47
CA ALA A 96 -25.01 6.69 -10.82
C ALA A 96 -26.03 6.68 -9.67
N ALA A 97 -25.54 6.65 -8.43
CA ALA A 97 -26.35 6.80 -7.22
C ALA A 97 -26.74 8.26 -6.90
N GLY A 98 -26.48 9.22 -7.80
CA GLY A 98 -26.77 10.66 -7.58
C GLY A 98 -25.73 11.40 -6.77
N GLY A 99 -24.63 10.75 -6.37
CA GLY A 99 -23.55 11.38 -5.63
C GLY A 99 -22.71 12.32 -6.51
N ARG A 100 -22.09 13.32 -5.87
CA ARG A 100 -21.21 14.29 -6.54
C ARG A 100 -19.76 14.02 -6.21
N ILE A 101 -18.88 14.13 -7.21
CA ILE A 101 -17.43 14.07 -7.04
C ILE A 101 -16.87 15.42 -7.47
N VAL A 102 -16.19 16.11 -6.55
CA VAL A 102 -15.56 17.41 -6.79
C VAL A 102 -14.05 17.23 -6.73
N LEU A 103 -13.40 17.39 -7.86
CA LEU A 103 -11.94 17.31 -7.98
C LEU A 103 -11.33 18.70 -7.85
N GLY A 104 -10.04 18.78 -7.48
CA GLY A 104 -9.34 20.04 -7.27
C GLY A 104 -9.83 20.85 -6.07
N ALA A 105 -10.65 20.25 -5.21
CA ALA A 105 -11.22 20.87 -4.01
C ALA A 105 -10.33 20.59 -2.79
N ARG A 106 -9.33 21.45 -2.57
CA ARG A 106 -8.51 21.40 -1.36
C ARG A 106 -9.39 21.74 -0.15
N VAL A 107 -9.28 20.93 0.91
CA VAL A 107 -9.94 21.17 2.19
C VAL A 107 -9.01 21.96 3.10
N ASP A 108 -9.49 23.10 3.59
CA ASP A 108 -8.74 24.00 4.49
C ASP A 108 -9.37 24.09 5.89
N ASP A 109 -10.65 23.70 6.04
CA ASP A 109 -11.34 23.68 7.32
C ASP A 109 -12.40 22.56 7.38
N VAL A 110 -12.56 21.99 8.58
CA VAL A 110 -13.59 21.00 8.91
C VAL A 110 -14.18 21.35 10.26
N THR A 111 -15.45 21.68 10.29
CA THR A 111 -16.16 22.07 11.52
C THR A 111 -17.34 21.12 11.77
N GLU A 112 -17.38 20.50 12.97
CA GLU A 112 -18.50 19.71 13.45
C GLU A 112 -19.38 20.52 14.39
N THR A 113 -20.70 20.43 14.20
CA THR A 113 -21.73 21.03 15.07
C THR A 113 -22.84 20.02 15.34
N ASP A 114 -23.78 20.36 16.23
CA ASP A 114 -24.96 19.52 16.49
C ASP A 114 -25.84 19.38 15.25
N ALA A 115 -25.78 20.30 14.29
CA ALA A 115 -26.56 20.26 13.05
C ALA A 115 -25.92 19.42 11.94
N GLY A 116 -24.60 19.21 11.97
CA GLY A 116 -23.88 18.50 10.93
C GLY A 116 -22.40 18.83 10.88
N VAL A 117 -21.76 18.47 9.77
CA VAL A 117 -20.35 18.73 9.49
C VAL A 117 -20.24 19.64 8.27
N THR A 118 -19.46 20.71 8.38
CA THR A 118 -19.12 21.60 7.26
C THR A 118 -17.67 21.38 6.88
N VAL A 119 -17.42 21.21 5.59
CA VAL A 119 -16.08 21.12 4.98
C VAL A 119 -15.93 22.30 4.04
N SER A 120 -14.84 23.06 4.16
CA SER A 120 -14.62 24.25 3.33
C SER A 120 -13.19 24.35 2.80
N GLY A 121 -13.04 25.12 1.73
CA GLY A 121 -11.78 25.44 1.07
C GLY A 121 -11.98 26.43 -0.07
N PRO A 122 -10.94 26.71 -0.87
CA PRO A 122 -11.02 27.69 -1.95
C PRO A 122 -12.07 27.39 -3.02
N ALA A 123 -12.41 26.09 -3.20
CA ALA A 123 -13.38 25.66 -4.20
C ALA A 123 -14.85 25.77 -3.72
N GLY A 124 -15.08 26.08 -2.45
CA GLY A 124 -16.42 26.23 -1.87
C GLY A 124 -16.56 25.64 -0.46
N SER A 125 -17.81 25.53 -0.03
CA SER A 125 -18.18 24.94 1.26
C SER A 125 -19.32 23.94 1.06
N TRP A 126 -19.25 22.83 1.79
CA TRP A 126 -20.24 21.75 1.74
C TRP A 126 -20.64 21.36 3.15
N THR A 127 -21.92 21.21 3.37
CA THR A 127 -22.49 20.75 4.65
C THR A 127 -23.16 19.39 4.46
N ALA A 128 -22.93 18.48 5.41
CA ALA A 128 -23.49 17.14 5.42
C ALA A 128 -23.88 16.73 6.85
N LYS A 129 -24.70 15.69 6.98
CA LYS A 129 -25.07 15.10 8.28
C LYS A 129 -23.88 14.41 8.98
N ALA A 130 -22.98 13.84 8.19
CA ALA A 130 -21.78 13.15 8.66
C ALA A 130 -20.66 13.24 7.65
N LEU A 131 -19.41 12.99 8.10
CA LEU A 131 -18.19 12.98 7.28
C LEU A 131 -17.43 11.68 7.48
N VAL A 132 -16.98 11.10 6.37
CA VAL A 132 -15.91 10.09 6.36
C VAL A 132 -14.66 10.72 5.74
N ALA A 133 -13.58 10.78 6.50
CA ALA A 133 -12.30 11.30 6.05
C ALA A 133 -11.32 10.16 5.76
N CYS A 134 -11.12 9.83 4.48
CA CYS A 134 -10.15 8.85 3.99
C CYS A 134 -8.99 9.59 3.29
N ALA A 135 -8.30 10.49 4.01
CA ALA A 135 -7.39 11.47 3.44
C ALA A 135 -5.95 10.94 3.18
N GLY A 136 -5.67 9.66 3.41
CA GLY A 136 -4.40 9.00 3.09
C GLY A 136 -3.17 9.77 3.61
N LEU A 137 -2.34 10.30 2.71
CA LEU A 137 -1.15 11.08 3.07
C LEU A 137 -1.45 12.35 3.88
N GLN A 138 -2.69 12.86 3.86
CA GLN A 138 -3.12 14.05 4.60
C GLN A 138 -3.99 13.70 5.83
N ALA A 139 -4.15 12.42 6.17
CA ALA A 139 -5.10 11.95 7.17
C ALA A 139 -4.94 12.63 8.54
N ASP A 140 -3.70 12.73 9.04
CA ASP A 140 -3.39 13.39 10.31
C ASP A 140 -3.64 14.90 10.30
N ARG A 141 -3.48 15.55 9.14
CA ARG A 141 -3.76 16.99 8.97
C ARG A 141 -5.27 17.25 8.97
N VAL A 142 -6.03 16.45 8.22
CA VAL A 142 -7.49 16.58 8.17
C VAL A 142 -8.10 16.29 9.54
N ALA A 143 -7.63 15.28 10.25
CA ALA A 143 -8.12 14.99 11.59
C ALA A 143 -7.85 16.14 12.59
N ARG A 144 -6.64 16.72 12.58
CA ARG A 144 -6.34 17.90 13.42
C ARG A 144 -7.14 19.12 13.03
N MET A 145 -7.35 19.33 11.73
CA MET A 145 -8.21 20.40 11.20
C MET A 145 -9.65 20.26 11.72
N ALA A 146 -10.13 19.02 11.83
CA ALA A 146 -11.43 18.68 12.41
C ALA A 146 -11.45 18.70 13.96
N GLY A 147 -10.38 19.19 14.62
CA GLY A 147 -10.31 19.34 16.08
C GLY A 147 -9.89 18.08 16.85
N LEU A 148 -9.56 16.97 16.20
CA LEU A 148 -9.13 15.76 16.88
C LEU A 148 -7.72 15.91 17.49
N ARG A 149 -7.57 15.44 18.72
CA ARG A 149 -6.26 15.32 19.37
C ARG A 149 -5.70 13.94 19.10
N ILE A 150 -4.73 13.85 18.21
CA ILE A 150 -4.09 12.60 17.79
C ILE A 150 -2.59 12.64 18.09
N ASP A 151 -2.05 11.52 18.58
CA ASP A 151 -0.64 11.35 18.93
C ASP A 151 0.19 10.72 17.79
N THR A 152 -0.42 10.54 16.64
CA THR A 152 0.23 9.99 15.45
C THR A 152 0.48 11.07 14.40
N ARG A 153 1.47 10.82 13.55
CA ARG A 153 1.75 11.64 12.37
C ARG A 153 1.98 10.75 11.16
N ILE A 154 1.46 11.16 10.01
CA ILE A 154 1.75 10.49 8.75
C ILE A 154 3.13 10.90 8.26
N VAL A 155 3.98 9.89 8.09
CA VAL A 155 5.30 10.00 7.51
C VAL A 155 5.29 9.32 6.14
N PRO A 156 5.65 10.04 5.05
CA PRO A 156 5.67 9.47 3.72
C PRO A 156 6.92 8.61 3.52
N PHE A 157 6.74 7.35 3.11
CA PHE A 157 7.82 6.51 2.61
C PHE A 157 7.64 6.33 1.12
N ARG A 158 8.60 6.83 0.34
CA ARG A 158 8.60 6.77 -1.10
C ARG A 158 9.17 5.43 -1.56
N GLY A 159 8.38 4.71 -2.37
CA GLY A 159 8.78 3.47 -3.03
C GLY A 159 9.14 3.72 -4.48
N GLU A 160 10.38 3.44 -4.84
CA GLU A 160 10.85 3.56 -6.23
C GLU A 160 10.60 2.27 -6.97
N TYR A 161 10.06 2.41 -8.18
CA TYR A 161 9.79 1.31 -9.08
C TYR A 161 10.63 1.41 -10.34
N TYR A 162 10.95 0.26 -10.89
CA TYR A 162 11.46 0.13 -12.25
C TYR A 162 10.51 -0.72 -13.06
N GLN A 163 10.43 -0.43 -14.35
CA GLN A 163 9.76 -1.25 -15.35
C GLN A 163 10.82 -1.95 -16.18
N LEU A 164 10.63 -3.22 -16.45
CA LEU A 164 11.47 -3.95 -17.37
C LEU A 164 11.06 -3.65 -18.83
N PRO A 165 11.98 -3.74 -19.79
CA PRO A 165 11.63 -3.58 -21.21
C PRO A 165 10.68 -4.69 -21.68
N ALA A 166 9.90 -4.43 -22.72
CA ALA A 166 8.94 -5.39 -23.26
C ALA A 166 9.58 -6.75 -23.64
N SER A 167 10.87 -6.76 -24.00
CA SER A 167 11.63 -8.00 -24.26
C SER A 167 11.81 -8.90 -23.02
N ARG A 168 11.51 -8.38 -21.84
CA ARG A 168 11.56 -9.08 -20.54
C ARG A 168 10.17 -9.34 -19.93
N ALA A 169 9.08 -9.00 -20.64
CA ALA A 169 7.72 -9.16 -20.13
C ALA A 169 7.40 -10.58 -19.64
N GLY A 170 7.90 -11.60 -20.35
CA GLY A 170 7.75 -13.02 -19.99
C GLY A 170 8.84 -13.58 -19.06
N LEU A 171 9.63 -12.75 -18.38
CA LEU A 171 10.70 -13.21 -17.51
C LEU A 171 10.17 -14.05 -16.34
N VAL A 172 9.04 -13.66 -15.77
CA VAL A 172 8.30 -14.40 -14.76
C VAL A 172 6.81 -14.39 -15.08
N SER A 173 6.08 -15.41 -14.68
CA SER A 173 4.63 -15.54 -14.88
C SER A 173 3.83 -15.26 -13.61
N THR A 174 4.47 -15.33 -12.45
CA THR A 174 3.89 -15.11 -11.12
C THR A 174 4.49 -13.88 -10.45
N LEU A 175 3.89 -13.46 -9.34
CA LEU A 175 4.49 -12.46 -8.45
C LEU A 175 5.66 -13.08 -7.69
N ILE A 176 6.87 -12.51 -7.77
CA ILE A 176 8.07 -13.00 -7.08
C ILE A 176 8.43 -12.06 -5.93
N TYR A 177 8.35 -12.56 -4.71
CA TYR A 177 8.56 -11.82 -3.47
C TYR A 177 9.67 -12.44 -2.63
N PRO A 178 10.40 -11.65 -1.83
CA PRO A 178 11.29 -12.19 -0.79
C PRO A 178 10.50 -12.85 0.34
N ILE A 179 11.15 -13.73 1.07
CA ILE A 179 10.67 -14.14 2.39
C ILE A 179 10.70 -12.91 3.31
N PRO A 180 9.57 -12.56 3.97
CA PRO A 180 9.54 -11.43 4.88
C PRO A 180 10.56 -11.56 5.99
N ASP A 181 11.30 -10.50 6.25
CA ASP A 181 12.18 -10.37 7.40
C ASP A 181 11.45 -9.59 8.50
N PRO A 182 11.15 -10.19 9.65
CA PRO A 182 10.42 -9.52 10.72
C PRO A 182 11.19 -8.34 11.34
N GLU A 183 12.51 -8.28 11.16
CA GLU A 183 13.33 -7.16 11.64
C GLU A 183 13.28 -5.94 10.72
N LEU A 184 12.74 -6.10 9.49
CA LEU A 184 12.65 -5.02 8.53
C LEU A 184 11.25 -4.39 8.54
N PRO A 185 11.17 -3.05 8.55
CA PRO A 185 9.88 -2.35 8.58
C PRO A 185 9.08 -2.47 7.28
N PHE A 186 9.73 -2.82 6.18
CA PHE A 186 9.13 -2.93 4.86
C PHE A 186 9.61 -4.18 4.12
N LEU A 187 8.75 -4.67 3.22
CA LEU A 187 9.07 -5.79 2.34
C LEU A 187 10.17 -5.38 1.34
N GLY A 188 11.07 -6.31 1.06
CA GLY A 188 12.13 -6.12 0.06
C GLY A 188 11.60 -6.02 -1.38
N VAL A 189 12.51 -5.71 -2.30
CA VAL A 189 12.22 -5.59 -3.74
C VAL A 189 11.63 -6.89 -4.28
N HIS A 190 10.57 -6.78 -5.08
CA HIS A 190 9.86 -7.90 -5.68
C HIS A 190 9.57 -7.65 -7.17
N LEU A 191 9.32 -8.72 -7.94
CA LEU A 191 8.93 -8.65 -9.34
C LEU A 191 7.43 -8.86 -9.44
N SER A 192 6.76 -8.00 -10.23
CA SER A 192 5.31 -8.04 -10.36
C SER A 192 4.90 -7.88 -11.81
N PRO A 193 4.34 -8.92 -12.44
CA PRO A 193 3.59 -8.76 -13.67
C PRO A 193 2.44 -7.74 -13.47
N THR A 194 2.08 -7.04 -14.53
CA THR A 194 0.91 -6.16 -14.55
C THR A 194 -0.16 -6.75 -15.45
N ILE A 195 -1.40 -6.29 -15.29
CA ILE A 195 -2.52 -6.76 -16.11
C ILE A 195 -2.35 -6.39 -17.60
N ASP A 196 -1.55 -5.37 -17.89
CA ASP A 196 -1.26 -4.92 -19.25
C ASP A 196 -0.04 -5.65 -19.88
N GLY A 197 0.51 -6.64 -19.19
CA GLY A 197 1.61 -7.48 -19.66
C GLY A 197 3.02 -6.93 -19.43
N ASP A 198 3.14 -5.80 -18.75
CA ASP A 198 4.43 -5.27 -18.31
C ASP A 198 4.95 -6.05 -17.09
N LEU A 199 6.25 -5.97 -16.84
CA LEU A 199 6.88 -6.48 -15.63
C LEU A 199 7.54 -5.33 -14.86
N THR A 200 7.18 -5.19 -13.59
CA THR A 200 7.72 -4.17 -12.71
C THR A 200 8.57 -4.76 -11.61
N VAL A 201 9.50 -3.98 -11.13
CA VAL A 201 10.42 -4.34 -10.05
C VAL A 201 10.39 -3.26 -8.98
N GLY A 202 10.21 -3.63 -7.73
CA GLY A 202 10.11 -2.70 -6.61
C GLY A 202 9.01 -3.07 -5.63
N PRO A 203 8.69 -2.14 -4.73
CA PRO A 203 9.47 -0.93 -4.42
C PRO A 203 10.56 -1.16 -3.38
N ASN A 204 11.49 -0.22 -3.28
CA ASN A 204 12.23 0.06 -2.05
C ASN A 204 11.39 0.94 -1.09
N ALA A 205 11.98 1.40 0.02
CA ALA A 205 11.30 2.29 0.95
C ALA A 205 12.27 3.37 1.49
N VAL A 206 12.16 4.57 0.95
CA VAL A 206 12.99 5.72 1.33
C VAL A 206 12.12 6.79 1.97
N LEU A 207 12.62 7.43 3.03
CA LEU A 207 11.94 8.56 3.64
C LEU A 207 11.69 9.66 2.61
N GLY A 208 10.43 10.07 2.44
CA GLY A 208 10.04 11.21 1.62
C GLY A 208 10.08 12.51 2.42
N LEU A 209 10.51 13.60 1.80
CA LEU A 209 10.45 14.96 2.37
C LEU A 209 9.31 15.80 1.74
N SER A 210 8.43 15.14 1.03
CA SER A 210 7.17 15.69 0.51
C SER A 210 6.12 14.59 0.54
N ARG A 211 4.93 14.88 1.07
CA ARG A 211 3.82 13.91 1.17
C ARG A 211 3.32 13.48 -0.20
N GLU A 212 3.37 14.36 -1.19
CA GLU A 212 2.93 14.12 -2.56
C GLU A 212 4.06 14.31 -3.59
N GLY A 213 5.31 14.12 -3.13
CA GLY A 213 6.50 14.23 -3.96
C GLY A 213 6.84 12.95 -4.73
N TYR A 214 6.08 12.61 -5.78
CA TYR A 214 6.29 11.40 -6.56
C TYR A 214 7.60 11.40 -7.35
N ARG A 215 8.14 12.58 -7.72
CA ARG A 215 9.43 12.68 -8.38
C ARG A 215 10.57 12.47 -7.39
N LYS A 216 11.65 11.83 -7.83
CA LYS A 216 12.86 11.65 -7.03
C LYS A 216 13.45 13.03 -6.65
N GLY A 217 13.80 13.17 -5.36
CA GLY A 217 14.34 14.43 -4.85
C GLY A 217 13.31 15.51 -4.56
N SER A 218 12.00 15.23 -4.66
CA SER A 218 10.96 16.18 -4.27
C SER A 218 11.07 16.53 -2.79
N VAL A 219 11.07 17.82 -2.49
CA VAL A 219 11.06 18.38 -1.14
C VAL A 219 9.99 19.45 -1.06
N ASP A 220 9.13 19.35 -0.06
CA ASP A 220 8.23 20.39 0.39
C ASP A 220 8.71 20.88 1.76
N LEU A 221 8.91 22.18 1.92
CA LEU A 221 9.50 22.75 3.14
C LEU A 221 8.61 22.57 4.38
N ARG A 222 7.28 22.61 4.19
CA ARG A 222 6.32 22.37 5.28
C ARG A 222 6.36 20.92 5.72
N ASP A 223 6.30 19.99 4.75
CA ASP A 223 6.35 18.56 5.01
C ASP A 223 7.68 18.16 5.66
N ALA A 224 8.80 18.64 5.10
CA ALA A 224 10.12 18.37 5.63
C ALA A 224 10.26 18.86 7.08
N ARG A 225 9.81 20.08 7.39
CA ARG A 225 9.83 20.63 8.76
C ARG A 225 8.96 19.81 9.72
N GLU A 226 7.76 19.43 9.29
CA GLU A 226 6.86 18.62 10.10
C GLU A 226 7.42 17.21 10.38
N ILE A 227 8.06 16.58 9.39
CA ILE A 227 8.65 15.24 9.50
C ILE A 227 9.91 15.29 10.37
N LEU A 228 10.86 16.17 10.03
CA LEU A 228 12.13 16.29 10.73
C LEU A 228 12.00 16.86 12.15
N GLY A 229 10.97 17.66 12.43
CA GLY A 229 10.63 18.14 13.77
C GLY A 229 9.84 17.15 14.62
N TYR A 230 9.48 15.97 14.10
CA TYR A 230 8.63 15.03 14.82
C TYR A 230 9.45 14.04 15.67
N PRO A 231 9.27 14.02 17.01
CA PRO A 231 10.06 13.13 17.88
C PRO A 231 9.94 11.64 17.53
N GLY A 232 8.76 11.20 17.08
CA GLY A 232 8.55 9.82 16.63
C GLY A 232 9.46 9.47 15.45
N MET A 233 9.64 10.40 14.48
CA MET A 233 10.54 10.16 13.34
C MET A 233 12.00 10.05 13.77
N HIS A 234 12.45 10.85 14.74
CA HIS A 234 13.81 10.71 15.27
C HIS A 234 14.07 9.33 15.86
N ARG A 235 13.10 8.79 16.60
CA ARG A 235 13.20 7.44 17.18
C ARG A 235 13.19 6.35 16.11
N VAL A 236 12.33 6.47 15.09
CA VAL A 236 12.33 5.56 13.92
C VAL A 236 13.69 5.61 13.22
N ALA A 237 14.24 6.80 12.99
CA ALA A 237 15.53 6.97 12.32
C ALA A 237 16.66 6.34 13.13
N LEU A 238 16.72 6.55 14.45
CA LEU A 238 17.73 5.97 15.34
C LEU A 238 17.63 4.44 15.39
N ALA A 239 16.41 3.88 15.47
CA ALA A 239 16.21 2.43 15.51
C ALA A 239 16.57 1.76 14.18
N ASN A 240 16.51 2.47 13.05
CA ASN A 240 16.65 1.90 11.70
C ASN A 240 17.82 2.51 10.90
N VAL A 241 18.85 3.04 11.53
CA VAL A 241 19.96 3.75 10.85
C VAL A 241 20.60 2.91 9.75
N ARG A 242 20.94 1.64 10.04
CA ARG A 242 21.59 0.74 9.08
C ARG A 242 20.71 0.46 7.86
N THR A 243 19.45 0.14 8.11
CA THR A 243 18.47 -0.13 7.06
C THR A 243 18.20 1.13 6.23
N GLY A 244 18.00 2.27 6.89
CA GLY A 244 17.77 3.55 6.22
C GLY A 244 18.93 3.98 5.32
N LEU A 245 20.20 3.80 5.77
CA LEU A 245 21.38 4.08 4.95
C LEU A 245 21.50 3.13 3.76
N ARG A 246 21.16 1.84 3.92
CA ARG A 246 21.13 0.86 2.83
C ARG A 246 20.09 1.26 1.78
N GLU A 247 18.86 1.55 2.22
CA GLU A 247 17.78 1.98 1.33
C GLU A 247 18.10 3.27 0.59
N LEU A 248 18.68 4.24 1.29
CA LEU A 248 19.14 5.50 0.66
C LEU A 248 20.22 5.23 -0.39
N ARG A 249 21.21 4.38 -0.07
CA ARG A 249 22.25 3.99 -1.04
C ARG A 249 21.66 3.28 -2.26
N ASN A 250 20.71 2.36 -2.06
CA ASN A 250 20.05 1.64 -3.14
C ASN A 250 19.17 2.58 -3.99
N SER A 251 18.58 3.60 -3.38
CA SER A 251 17.89 4.67 -4.10
C SER A 251 18.85 5.53 -4.93
N LEU A 252 19.99 5.92 -4.38
CA LEU A 252 20.96 6.75 -5.10
C LEU A 252 21.71 5.98 -6.18
N PHE A 253 22.02 4.71 -5.93
CA PHE A 253 22.84 3.88 -6.81
C PHE A 253 22.05 2.66 -7.31
N LYS A 254 21.63 2.71 -8.57
CA LYS A 254 20.89 1.65 -9.27
C LYS A 254 21.56 0.25 -9.16
N ARG A 255 22.89 0.20 -8.99
CA ARG A 255 23.65 -1.05 -8.82
C ARG A 255 23.24 -1.84 -7.57
N GLY A 256 23.01 -1.14 -6.46
CA GLY A 256 22.57 -1.77 -5.22
C GLY A 256 21.16 -2.35 -5.36
N TYR A 257 20.29 -1.63 -6.03
CA TYR A 257 18.93 -2.09 -6.35
C TYR A 257 18.95 -3.33 -7.25
N LEU A 258 19.80 -3.34 -8.29
CA LEU A 258 19.97 -4.50 -9.17
C LEU A 258 20.49 -5.73 -8.39
N ALA A 259 21.38 -5.54 -7.43
CA ALA A 259 21.90 -6.64 -6.61
C ALA A 259 20.78 -7.34 -5.82
N GLU A 260 19.81 -6.60 -5.29
CA GLU A 260 18.64 -7.17 -4.64
C GLU A 260 17.78 -7.98 -5.63
N CYS A 261 17.56 -7.45 -6.84
CA CYS A 261 16.80 -8.14 -7.87
C CYS A 261 17.47 -9.45 -8.31
N ARG A 262 18.79 -9.45 -8.41
CA ARG A 262 19.59 -10.61 -8.85
C ARG A 262 19.61 -11.75 -7.86
N ARG A 263 19.18 -11.55 -6.64
CA ARG A 263 18.97 -12.63 -5.67
C ARG A 263 17.92 -13.63 -6.17
N TYR A 264 16.91 -13.14 -6.90
CA TYR A 264 15.81 -13.97 -7.46
C TYR A 264 15.97 -14.20 -8.96
N CYS A 265 16.41 -13.19 -9.71
CA CYS A 265 16.59 -13.23 -11.17
C CYS A 265 18.01 -12.81 -11.54
N PRO A 266 18.98 -13.76 -11.53
CA PRO A 266 20.40 -13.47 -11.77
C PRO A 266 20.71 -12.85 -13.13
N GLU A 267 19.87 -13.10 -14.14
CA GLU A 267 20.07 -12.62 -15.51
C GLU A 267 19.68 -11.14 -15.73
N LEU A 268 19.08 -10.48 -14.76
CA LEU A 268 18.76 -9.05 -14.87
C LEU A 268 20.02 -8.20 -14.98
N THR A 269 19.95 -7.17 -15.83
CA THR A 269 21.05 -6.25 -16.11
C THR A 269 20.67 -4.81 -15.74
N MET A 270 21.65 -3.89 -15.77
CA MET A 270 21.40 -2.47 -15.51
C MET A 270 20.47 -1.84 -16.56
N ASP A 271 20.51 -2.33 -17.79
CA ASP A 271 19.72 -1.84 -18.91
C ASP A 271 18.26 -2.29 -18.84
N ASP A 272 18.00 -3.37 -18.12
CA ASP A 272 16.64 -3.85 -17.90
C ASP A 272 15.86 -2.93 -16.93
N LEU A 273 16.52 -2.21 -16.02
CA LEU A 273 15.86 -1.37 -15.03
C LEU A 273 15.56 0.02 -15.58
N ARG A 274 14.35 0.28 -16.05
CA ARG A 274 13.87 1.59 -16.52
C ARG A 274 13.07 2.28 -15.42
N PRO A 275 13.39 3.53 -15.04
CA PRO A 275 12.65 4.23 -14.00
C PRO A 275 11.15 4.30 -14.31
N ARG A 276 10.33 4.05 -13.30
CA ARG A 276 8.86 4.17 -13.33
C ARG A 276 8.42 5.18 -12.27
N GLU A 277 7.17 5.62 -12.35
CA GLU A 277 6.56 6.47 -11.34
C GLU A 277 6.61 5.81 -9.96
N ALA A 278 7.03 6.56 -8.96
CA ALA A 278 7.11 6.09 -7.59
C ALA A 278 5.72 6.04 -6.93
N GLY A 279 5.57 5.17 -5.93
CA GLY A 279 4.46 5.24 -4.99
C GLY A 279 4.89 5.93 -3.70
N ILE A 280 3.94 6.49 -2.95
CA ILE A 280 4.20 7.02 -1.62
C ILE A 280 3.29 6.30 -0.63
N ARG A 281 3.91 5.65 0.36
CA ARG A 281 3.20 5.00 1.45
C ARG A 281 2.95 6.02 2.56
N ALA A 282 1.70 6.18 2.95
CA ALA A 282 1.30 6.92 4.14
C ALA A 282 1.48 6.01 5.36
N GLN A 283 2.54 6.20 6.12
CA GLN A 283 2.81 5.43 7.34
C GLN A 283 2.48 6.26 8.57
N ALA A 284 1.53 5.81 9.36
CA ALA A 284 1.29 6.41 10.67
C ALA A 284 2.40 6.02 11.65
N VAL A 285 2.98 7.01 12.28
CA VAL A 285 4.05 6.88 13.27
C VAL A 285 3.57 7.51 14.57
N ALA A 286 3.64 6.77 15.68
CA ALA A 286 3.34 7.30 16.99
C ALA A 286 4.50 8.16 17.53
N ARG A 287 4.21 8.97 18.56
CA ARG A 287 5.20 9.89 19.14
C ARG A 287 6.42 9.16 19.75
N ASP A 288 6.24 7.92 20.20
CA ASP A 288 7.31 7.07 20.73
C ASP A 288 8.15 6.37 19.66
N GLY A 289 7.81 6.55 18.36
CA GLY A 289 8.48 5.93 17.23
C GLY A 289 7.88 4.60 16.78
N THR A 290 6.79 4.14 17.41
CA THR A 290 6.09 2.94 16.97
C THR A 290 5.46 3.16 15.60
N LEU A 291 5.78 2.29 14.65
CA LEU A 291 5.09 2.23 13.36
C LEU A 291 3.72 1.54 13.56
N ILE A 292 2.66 2.21 13.18
CA ILE A 292 1.32 1.62 13.30
C ILE A 292 1.10 0.63 12.17
N HIS A 293 0.96 -0.66 12.53
CA HIS A 293 0.82 -1.76 11.59
C HIS A 293 -0.63 -2.21 11.35
N ASP A 294 -1.58 -1.63 12.09
CA ASP A 294 -3.00 -1.96 11.99
C ASP A 294 -3.82 -0.74 11.59
N PHE A 295 -5.12 -0.95 11.33
CA PHE A 295 -6.05 0.12 11.06
C PHE A 295 -6.17 1.04 12.27
N LEU A 296 -6.08 2.34 12.02
CA LEU A 296 -6.32 3.37 13.02
C LEU A 296 -7.47 4.25 12.54
N VAL A 297 -8.60 4.13 13.22
CA VAL A 297 -9.83 4.85 12.89
C VAL A 297 -10.32 5.58 14.13
N GLU A 298 -10.39 6.90 14.03
CA GLU A 298 -10.91 7.78 15.09
C GLU A 298 -12.32 8.25 14.75
N ARG A 299 -13.12 8.52 15.78
CA ARG A 299 -14.52 8.88 15.64
C ARG A 299 -14.87 10.08 16.53
N THR A 300 -15.70 10.96 16.00
CA THR A 300 -16.45 11.97 16.76
C THR A 300 -17.95 11.64 16.73
N ALA A 301 -18.82 12.55 17.12
CA ALA A 301 -20.26 12.33 17.05
C ALA A 301 -20.76 12.12 15.61
N ARG A 302 -20.15 12.83 14.63
CA ARG A 302 -20.59 12.85 13.22
C ARG A 302 -19.49 12.56 12.21
N MET A 303 -18.27 12.33 12.66
CA MET A 303 -17.16 12.09 11.75
C MET A 303 -16.46 10.76 12.05
N VAL A 304 -16.00 10.11 10.97
CA VAL A 304 -15.06 8.97 11.03
C VAL A 304 -13.81 9.34 10.26
N HIS A 305 -12.66 9.26 10.90
CA HIS A 305 -11.35 9.58 10.32
C HIS A 305 -10.51 8.31 10.21
N VAL A 306 -10.17 7.90 8.98
CA VAL A 306 -9.23 6.80 8.73
C VAL A 306 -7.82 7.36 8.75
N LEU A 307 -7.15 7.22 9.90
CA LEU A 307 -5.80 7.76 10.12
C LEU A 307 -4.70 6.85 9.58
N ASN A 308 -4.93 5.55 9.59
CA ASN A 308 -4.00 4.56 9.04
C ASN A 308 -4.76 3.41 8.39
N ALA A 309 -4.38 3.09 7.17
CA ALA A 309 -4.83 1.91 6.45
C ALA A 309 -3.62 1.25 5.79
N PRO A 310 -2.92 0.34 6.51
CA PRO A 310 -1.67 -0.24 6.02
C PRO A 310 -1.91 -1.20 4.85
N SER A 311 -0.86 -1.42 4.05
CA SER A 311 -0.89 -2.46 3.00
C SER A 311 -1.17 -3.84 3.61
N PRO A 312 -2.10 -4.62 3.08
CA PRO A 312 -2.77 -4.52 1.76
C PRO A 312 -4.16 -3.85 1.78
N ALA A 313 -4.27 -2.61 2.23
CA ALA A 313 -5.54 -1.91 2.35
C ALA A 313 -6.33 -1.80 1.03
N ALA A 314 -5.66 -1.66 -0.12
CA ALA A 314 -6.35 -1.62 -1.41
C ALA A 314 -7.14 -2.91 -1.67
N THR A 315 -6.53 -4.08 -1.42
CA THR A 315 -7.21 -5.38 -1.52
C THR A 315 -8.41 -5.48 -0.58
N SER A 316 -8.32 -4.86 0.60
CA SER A 316 -9.35 -4.91 1.63
C SER A 316 -10.31 -3.71 1.58
N ALA A 317 -10.25 -2.87 0.55
CA ALA A 317 -10.97 -1.59 0.51
C ALA A 317 -12.50 -1.74 0.67
N LEU A 318 -13.10 -2.75 0.04
CA LEU A 318 -14.55 -2.98 0.13
C LEU A 318 -14.98 -3.36 1.56
N PRO A 319 -14.46 -4.41 2.21
CA PRO A 319 -14.83 -4.72 3.59
C PRO A 319 -14.39 -3.65 4.60
N ILE A 320 -13.35 -2.85 4.31
CA ILE A 320 -12.99 -1.67 5.11
C ILE A 320 -14.09 -0.61 5.00
N ALA A 321 -14.63 -0.38 3.81
CA ALA A 321 -15.71 0.58 3.61
C ALA A 321 -16.96 0.20 4.41
N ASP A 322 -17.36 -1.07 4.41
CA ASP A 322 -18.48 -1.58 5.21
C ASP A 322 -18.22 -1.31 6.71
N HIS A 323 -17.03 -1.65 7.21
CA HIS A 323 -16.65 -1.39 8.59
C HIS A 323 -16.65 0.11 8.98
N ILE A 324 -16.29 1.00 8.06
CA ILE A 324 -16.32 2.45 8.27
C ILE A 324 -17.77 2.94 8.33
N VAL A 325 -18.63 2.48 7.41
CA VAL A 325 -20.04 2.84 7.35
C VAL A 325 -20.77 2.40 8.61
N ASP A 326 -20.52 1.18 9.09
CA ASP A 326 -21.08 0.69 10.36
C ASP A 326 -20.69 1.59 11.54
N ARG A 327 -19.47 2.10 11.54
CA ARG A 327 -18.99 3.02 12.59
C ARG A 327 -19.62 4.41 12.55
N LEU A 328 -20.14 4.86 11.41
CA LEU A 328 -20.89 6.11 11.34
C LEU A 328 -22.18 6.06 12.17
N GLY A 329 -22.75 4.85 12.37
CA GLY A 329 -23.97 4.68 13.14
C GLY A 329 -25.18 5.38 12.54
N LEU A 330 -25.19 5.63 11.23
CA LEU A 330 -26.35 6.14 10.52
C LEU A 330 -27.40 5.03 10.44
N PRO A 331 -28.71 5.33 10.71
CA PRO A 331 -29.78 4.39 10.48
C PRO A 331 -29.76 3.89 9.01
N ALA A 332 -30.02 2.60 8.79
CA ALA A 332 -30.00 1.99 7.46
C ALA A 332 -30.90 2.72 6.43
N ASP A 333 -32.04 3.28 6.88
CA ASP A 333 -32.97 4.07 6.06
C ASP A 333 -32.41 5.44 5.61
N GLN A 334 -31.31 5.91 6.19
CA GLN A 334 -30.66 7.16 5.80
C GLN A 334 -29.42 6.91 4.91
N ALA A 335 -28.96 5.67 4.81
CA ALA A 335 -27.86 5.27 3.93
C ALA A 335 -28.32 5.02 2.48
N THR A 336 -29.60 4.66 2.31
CA THR A 336 -30.26 4.59 0.99
C THR A 336 -31.13 5.82 0.81
N GLY A 337 -30.54 6.94 0.35
CA GLY A 337 -31.32 8.10 -0.07
C GLY A 337 -32.32 7.70 -1.14
N ARG A 338 -33.57 7.63 -0.79
CA ARG A 338 -34.70 7.71 -1.70
C ARG A 338 -35.03 9.17 -1.96
#